data_ce129b34dde046750733ad7b0c75925f
#
_entry.id   ce129b34dde046750733ad7b0c75925f
#
_cell.length_a   1.000
_cell.length_b   1.000
_cell.length_c   1.000
_cell.angle_alpha   90.00
_cell.angle_beta   90.00
_cell.angle_gamma   90.00
#
_symmetry.space_group_name_H-M   'P 1'
#
loop_
_entity.id
_entity.type
_entity.pdbx_description
1 polymer ?
#
loop_
_entity_poly.entity_id
_entity_poly.type
_entity_poly.pdbx_seq_one_letter_code
_entity_poly.pdbx_strand_id
1 'polypeptide(L)'
;MSDRAVYIEWVDSASTRGWGEHDDASLSVCHSVGWLVHKTKDILVISTSIGENNDSIDRLAIPRACIRKVRRVAVQKRGKR
;
A
#
# COMPACT_ATOMS: atom_id res chain seq x y z
N MET A 1 -17.04 -4.10 6.18
CA MET A 1 -15.71 -3.69 5.82
C MET A 1 -14.67 -4.71 6.22
N SER A 2 -13.63 -4.80 5.44
CA SER A 2 -12.54 -5.72 5.72
C SER A 2 -11.58 -5.13 6.75
N ASP A 3 -11.25 -5.90 7.78
CA ASP A 3 -10.20 -5.53 8.73
C ASP A 3 -8.92 -6.30 8.45
N ARG A 4 -8.70 -6.58 7.16
CA ARG A 4 -7.53 -7.32 6.72
C ARG A 4 -6.33 -6.40 6.61
N ALA A 5 -5.23 -6.81 7.22
CA ALA A 5 -3.94 -6.14 7.05
C ALA A 5 -3.19 -6.81 5.91
N VAL A 6 -2.56 -6.00 5.07
CA VAL A 6 -1.84 -6.50 3.92
C VAL A 6 -0.48 -5.84 3.81
N TYR A 7 0.45 -6.59 3.24
CA TYR A 7 1.73 -6.09 2.77
C TYR A 7 1.68 -6.02 1.26
N ILE A 8 2.09 -4.91 0.69
CA ILE A 8 2.07 -4.70 -0.75
C ILE A 8 3.46 -4.28 -1.22
N GLU A 9 3.99 -5.02 -2.16
CA GLU A 9 5.21 -4.63 -2.88
C GLU A 9 4.76 -4.05 -4.21
N TRP A 10 5.15 -2.82 -4.48
CA TRP A 10 4.69 -2.14 -5.68
C TRP A 10 5.79 -1.24 -6.23
N VAL A 11 5.64 -0.83 -7.47
CA VAL A 11 6.65 -0.06 -8.17
C VAL A 11 6.10 1.33 -8.41
N ASP A 12 6.81 2.32 -7.88
CA ASP A 12 6.46 3.71 -8.08
C ASP A 12 7.41 4.33 -9.09
N SER A 13 6.93 5.33 -9.78
CA SER A 13 7.78 6.08 -10.68
C SER A 13 8.72 6.97 -9.86
N ALA A 14 9.94 7.10 -10.33
CA ALA A 14 10.90 7.98 -9.72
C ALA A 14 11.30 9.03 -10.74
N SER A 15 11.52 10.25 -10.27
CA SER A 15 11.98 11.31 -11.14
C SER A 15 13.35 11.80 -10.70
N THR A 16 14.17 12.15 -11.67
CA THR A 16 15.51 12.67 -11.43
C THR A 16 15.50 14.13 -11.82
N ARG A 17 16.00 14.97 -10.94
CA ARG A 17 16.06 16.40 -11.18
C ARG A 17 17.36 16.79 -11.87
N GLY A 18 17.26 17.83 -12.69
CA GLY A 18 18.42 18.40 -13.35
C GLY A 18 18.78 17.66 -14.62
N TRP A 19 19.94 18.00 -15.15
CA TRP A 19 20.45 17.42 -16.37
C TRP A 19 21.17 16.12 -16.05
N GLY A 20 20.99 15.11 -16.88
CA GLY A 20 21.64 13.83 -16.70
C GLY A 20 21.43 12.94 -17.89
N GLU A 21 21.95 11.74 -17.82
CA GLU A 21 21.76 10.74 -18.86
C GLU A 21 20.32 10.22 -18.84
N HIS A 22 19.86 9.78 -20.00
CA HIS A 22 18.48 9.28 -20.09
C HIS A 22 18.23 8.06 -19.20
N ASP A 23 19.25 7.27 -18.95
CA ASP A 23 19.13 6.06 -18.16
C ASP A 23 19.30 6.29 -16.65
N ASP A 24 19.46 7.55 -16.23
CA ASP A 24 19.50 7.89 -14.80
C ASP A 24 18.17 7.65 -14.12
N ALA A 25 17.07 7.76 -14.87
CA ALA A 25 15.74 7.58 -14.30
C ALA A 25 15.50 6.10 -14.02
N SER A 26 14.92 5.80 -12.88
CA SER A 26 14.66 4.43 -12.49
C SER A 26 13.33 4.35 -11.75
N LEU A 27 12.86 3.13 -11.57
CA LEU A 27 11.64 2.88 -10.81
C LEU A 27 12.02 2.55 -9.37
N SER A 28 11.17 2.98 -8.45
CA SER A 28 11.36 2.68 -7.04
C SER A 28 10.45 1.55 -6.63
N VAL A 29 11.02 0.53 -6.02
CA VAL A 29 10.23 -0.54 -5.42
C VAL A 29 9.85 -0.09 -4.02
N CYS A 30 8.57 -0.09 -3.76
CA CYS A 30 8.03 0.36 -2.48
C CYS A 30 7.41 -0.82 -1.75
N HIS A 31 7.49 -0.76 -0.44
CA HIS A 31 6.92 -1.79 0.43
C HIS A 31 5.98 -1.08 1.40
N SER A 32 4.72 -1.45 1.37
CA SER A 32 3.71 -0.79 2.19
C SER A 32 2.93 -1.81 2.99
N VAL A 33 2.62 -1.48 4.21
CA VAL A 33 1.79 -2.31 5.07
C VAL A 33 0.65 -1.46 5.59
N GLY A 34 -0.55 -1.99 5.54
CA GLY A 34 -1.69 -1.25 6.04
C GLY A 34 -2.94 -2.10 6.02
N TRP A 35 -4.04 -1.47 6.46
CA TRP A 35 -5.35 -2.09 6.43
C TRP A 35 -5.95 -1.90 5.06
N LEU A 36 -6.41 -3.00 4.45
CA LEU A 36 -7.07 -2.91 3.14
C LEU A 36 -8.49 -2.40 3.37
N VAL A 37 -8.73 -1.16 2.97
CA VAL A 37 -10.00 -0.49 3.25
C VAL A 37 -10.89 -0.37 2.03
N HIS A 38 -10.33 -0.51 0.85
CA HIS A 38 -11.11 -0.41 -0.38
C HIS A 38 -10.35 -1.07 -1.51
N LYS A 39 -11.09 -1.69 -2.42
CA LYS A 39 -10.47 -2.28 -3.61
C LYS A 39 -11.43 -2.19 -4.78
N THR A 40 -10.86 -1.91 -5.93
CA THR A 40 -11.57 -1.96 -7.19
C THR A 40 -10.74 -2.79 -8.16
N LYS A 41 -11.21 -2.89 -9.39
CA LYS A 41 -10.41 -3.59 -10.41
C LYS A 41 -9.13 -2.82 -10.75
N ASP A 42 -9.08 -1.54 -10.43
CA ASP A 42 -7.96 -0.69 -10.83
C ASP A 42 -7.03 -0.32 -9.68
N ILE A 43 -7.53 -0.29 -8.45
CA ILE A 43 -6.72 0.16 -7.31
C ILE A 43 -6.95 -0.70 -6.09
N LEU A 44 -5.96 -0.70 -5.21
CA LEU A 44 -6.10 -1.11 -3.82
C LEU A 44 -5.85 0.11 -2.95
N VAL A 45 -6.65 0.27 -1.90
CA VAL A 45 -6.47 1.38 -0.96
C VAL A 45 -6.16 0.80 0.42
N ILE A 46 -5.05 1.24 0.99
CA ILE A 46 -4.67 0.84 2.34
C ILE A 46 -4.66 2.07 3.23
N SER A 47 -4.80 1.83 4.51
CA SER A 47 -4.85 2.88 5.53
C SER A 47 -3.95 2.50 6.67
N THR A 48 -3.42 3.50 7.36
CA THR A 48 -2.60 3.25 8.54
C THR A 48 -3.43 2.81 9.74
N SER A 49 -4.69 3.24 9.81
CA SER A 49 -5.54 2.95 10.95
C SER A 49 -7.00 2.89 10.55
N ILE A 50 -7.74 2.09 11.27
CA ILE A 50 -9.18 1.99 11.13
C ILE A 50 -9.80 2.33 12.48
N GLY A 51 -10.76 3.26 12.48
CA GLY A 51 -11.47 3.63 13.70
C GLY A 51 -12.65 2.72 13.98
N GLU A 52 -13.25 2.92 15.13
CA GLU A 52 -14.37 2.10 15.57
C GLU A 52 -15.57 2.18 14.64
N ASN A 53 -15.74 3.32 13.99
CA ASN A 53 -16.86 3.53 13.07
C ASN A 53 -16.51 3.21 11.64
N ASN A 54 -15.45 2.46 11.42
CA ASN A 54 -14.96 2.10 10.10
C ASN A 54 -14.41 3.25 9.29
N ASP A 55 -14.11 4.38 9.94
CA ASP A 55 -13.34 5.41 9.25
C ASP A 55 -11.90 4.99 9.15
N SER A 56 -11.23 5.55 8.20
CA SER A 56 -9.82 5.28 8.00
C SER A 56 -9.07 6.60 7.84
N ILE A 57 -7.78 6.56 8.12
CA ILE A 57 -6.94 7.74 8.06
C ILE A 57 -5.67 7.41 7.27
N ASP A 58 -5.13 8.43 6.61
CA ASP A 58 -3.88 8.30 5.86
C ASP A 58 -3.97 7.18 4.82
N ARG A 59 -4.92 7.34 3.93
CA ARG A 59 -5.16 6.34 2.90
C ARG A 59 -4.20 6.51 1.74
N LEU A 60 -3.74 5.38 1.21
CA LEU A 60 -2.88 5.33 0.04
C LEU A 60 -3.55 4.47 -1.00
N ALA A 61 -3.82 5.04 -2.15
CA ALA A 61 -4.38 4.29 -3.28
C ALA A 61 -3.23 3.85 -4.19
N ILE A 62 -3.13 2.56 -4.44
CA ILE A 62 -2.07 1.98 -5.24
C ILE A 62 -2.69 1.38 -6.49
N PRO A 63 -2.27 1.81 -7.68
CA PRO A 63 -2.77 1.20 -8.91
C PRO A 63 -2.38 -0.28 -8.97
N ARG A 64 -3.32 -1.13 -9.30
CA ARG A 64 -3.04 -2.57 -9.39
C ARG A 64 -1.96 -2.88 -10.42
N ALA A 65 -1.89 -2.08 -11.48
CA ALA A 65 -0.88 -2.28 -12.50
C ALA A 65 0.55 -2.11 -11.96
N CYS A 66 0.70 -1.41 -10.85
CA CYS A 66 2.00 -1.18 -10.24
C CYS A 66 2.34 -2.20 -9.15
N ILE A 67 1.41 -3.08 -8.82
CA ILE A 67 1.58 -4.03 -7.71
C ILE A 67 2.29 -5.27 -8.21
N ARG A 68 3.34 -5.65 -7.50
CA ARG A 68 4.10 -6.87 -7.80
C ARG A 68 3.70 -8.01 -6.89
N LYS A 69 3.33 -7.72 -5.66
CA LYS A 69 3.05 -8.76 -4.67
C LYS A 69 2.12 -8.21 -3.61
N VAL A 70 1.14 -9.02 -3.22
CA VAL A 70 0.26 -8.71 -2.09
C VAL A 70 0.25 -9.93 -1.18
N ARG A 71 0.45 -9.70 0.10
CA ARG A 71 0.39 -10.77 1.09
C ARG A 71 -0.48 -10.33 2.25
N ARG A 72 -1.25 -11.27 2.76
CA ARG A 72 -1.99 -11.02 3.97
C ARG A 72 -1.02 -11.03 5.15
N VAL A 73 -1.16 -10.04 6.01
CA VAL A 73 -0.37 -9.96 7.24
C VAL A 73 -1.23 -10.52 8.36
N ALA A 74 -0.69 -11.46 9.11
CA ALA A 74 -1.39 -12.02 10.25
C ALA A 74 -1.41 -10.98 11.35
N VAL A 75 -2.61 -10.67 11.84
CA VAL A 75 -2.78 -9.78 12.97
C VAL A 75 -3.06 -10.65 14.16
N GLN A 76 -2.10 -10.71 15.07
CA GLN A 76 -2.24 -11.56 16.22
C GLN A 76 -3.07 -10.84 17.27
N LYS A 77 -4.20 -11.43 17.61
CA LYS A 77 -5.02 -10.89 18.67
C LYS A 77 -4.38 -11.20 20.00
N ARG A 78 -4.43 -10.23 20.89
CA ARG A 78 -3.95 -10.45 22.23
C ARG A 78 -4.94 -11.34 22.95
N GLY A 79 -4.40 -12.14 23.83
CA GLY A 79 -5.25 -12.97 24.67
C GLY A 79 -6.07 -12.11 25.62
N LYS A 80 -7.00 -12.73 26.26
CA LYS A 80 -7.82 -12.03 27.23
C LYS A 80 -6.98 -11.53 28.38
N ARG A 81 -7.41 -10.43 28.90
CA ARG A 81 -6.75 -9.83 30.04
C ARG A 81 -7.65 -9.75 31.21
#